data_d779508b5e61f7968fd9ae5e8c724b96
#
_entry.id   d779508b5e61f7968fd9ae5e8c724b96
#
_cell.length_a   1.000
_cell.length_b   1.000
_cell.length_c   1.000
_cell.angle_alpha   90.00
_cell.angle_beta   90.00
_cell.angle_gamma   90.00
#
_symmetry.space_group_name_H-M   'P 1'
#
loop_
_entity.id
_entity.type
_entity.pdbx_description
1 polymer ?
#
loop_
_entity_poly.entity_id
_entity_poly.type
_entity_poly.pdbx_seq_one_letter_code
_entity_poly.pdbx_strand_id
1 'polypeptide(L)'
;MAGERIFLDTWFIHALLNARDSYHAQAKALLPRVRSAAQVVSTEAIIIETCNGLAKYNRAGASAFVRACYADPRFEIVPVSRRLLDVALEHFSNAADKEWGLTDCISFAVMRELGLHLAATGDHHFRQAGFVSLLDAPPESR
;
A
#
# COMPACT_ATOMS: atom_id res chain seq x y z
N MET A 1 22.66 11.34 4.38
CA MET A 1 22.07 9.99 4.23
C MET A 1 20.86 10.08 3.32
N ALA A 2 20.77 9.19 2.36
CA ALA A 2 19.58 9.12 1.54
C ALA A 2 18.39 8.74 2.42
N GLY A 3 17.25 9.37 2.19
CA GLY A 3 16.02 9.02 2.89
C GLY A 3 15.49 7.67 2.46
N GLU A 4 14.53 7.17 3.22
CA GLU A 4 13.89 5.90 2.93
C GLU A 4 12.96 6.01 1.72
N ARG A 5 12.72 4.87 1.06
CA ARG A 5 11.72 4.73 0.02
C ARG A 5 10.69 3.74 0.54
N ILE A 6 9.42 4.16 0.59
CA ILE A 6 8.35 3.40 1.24
C ILE A 6 7.19 3.19 0.27
N PHE A 7 6.70 1.95 0.17
CA PHE A 7 5.48 1.63 -0.57
C PHE A 7 4.28 1.75 0.37
N LEU A 8 3.20 2.41 -0.07
CA LEU A 8 1.94 2.50 0.68
C LEU A 8 0.94 1.48 0.19
N ASP A 9 0.48 0.64 1.12
CA ASP A 9 -0.60 -0.32 0.90
C ASP A 9 -1.94 0.24 1.38
N THR A 10 -3.03 -0.28 0.85
CA THR A 10 -4.40 0.03 1.28
C THR A 10 -4.57 -0.12 2.79
N TRP A 11 -3.97 -1.16 3.37
CA TRP A 11 -4.07 -1.45 4.80
C TRP A 11 -3.70 -0.22 5.66
N PHE A 12 -2.58 0.42 5.32
CA PHE A 12 -2.10 1.59 6.05
C PHE A 12 -3.00 2.79 5.83
N ILE A 13 -3.35 3.07 4.58
CA ILE A 13 -4.16 4.25 4.24
C ILE A 13 -5.54 4.13 4.88
N HIS A 14 -6.14 2.94 4.83
CA HIS A 14 -7.45 2.70 5.43
C HIS A 14 -7.39 2.91 6.94
N ALA A 15 -6.39 2.35 7.62
CA ALA A 15 -6.22 2.50 9.06
C ALA A 15 -5.98 3.97 9.44
N LEU A 16 -5.23 4.71 8.61
CA LEU A 16 -4.95 6.12 8.84
C LEU A 16 -6.21 6.98 8.75
N LEU A 17 -7.06 6.72 7.77
CA LEU A 17 -8.21 7.57 7.45
C LEU A 17 -9.54 7.11 8.05
N ASN A 18 -9.58 5.95 8.68
CA ASN A 18 -10.75 5.45 9.40
C ASN A 18 -10.46 5.43 10.90
N ALA A 19 -11.00 6.43 11.62
CA ALA A 19 -10.76 6.57 13.05
C ALA A 19 -11.29 5.39 13.87
N ARG A 20 -12.16 4.56 13.30
CA ARG A 20 -12.71 3.37 13.98
C ARG A 20 -11.89 2.10 13.70
N ASP A 21 -10.89 2.21 12.84
CA ASP A 21 -10.03 1.06 12.55
C ASP A 21 -9.20 0.70 13.77
N SER A 22 -9.08 -0.60 14.07
CA SER A 22 -8.33 -1.11 15.23
C SER A 22 -6.87 -0.67 15.21
N TYR A 23 -6.32 -0.37 14.05
CA TYR A 23 -4.91 0.00 13.88
C TYR A 23 -4.73 1.49 13.55
N HIS A 24 -5.76 2.30 13.80
CA HIS A 24 -5.71 3.74 13.54
C HIS A 24 -4.56 4.42 14.28
N ALA A 25 -4.38 4.11 15.56
CA ALA A 25 -3.31 4.71 16.36
C ALA A 25 -1.92 4.35 15.83
N GLN A 26 -1.71 3.09 15.45
CA GLN A 26 -0.44 2.63 14.90
C GLN A 26 -0.15 3.29 13.54
N ALA A 27 -1.17 3.43 12.70
CA ALA A 27 -1.02 4.11 11.42
C ALA A 27 -0.66 5.59 11.60
N LYS A 28 -1.32 6.27 12.54
CA LYS A 28 -0.99 7.65 12.87
C LYS A 28 0.43 7.80 13.39
N ALA A 29 0.89 6.84 14.20
CA ALA A 29 2.26 6.86 14.72
C ALA A 29 3.31 6.65 13.62
N LEU A 30 2.98 5.91 12.56
CA LEU A 30 3.86 5.69 11.42
C LEU A 30 3.90 6.88 10.46
N LEU A 31 2.88 7.70 10.45
CA LEU A 31 2.74 8.78 9.46
C LEU A 31 3.94 9.73 9.39
N PRO A 32 4.57 10.18 10.50
CA PRO A 32 5.75 11.03 10.42
C PRO A 32 6.90 10.41 9.63
N ARG A 33 7.10 9.09 9.76
CA ARG A 33 8.14 8.38 9.01
C ARG A 33 7.84 8.40 7.51
N VAL A 34 6.59 8.19 7.13
CA VAL A 34 6.16 8.26 5.73
C VAL A 34 6.35 9.67 5.18
N ARG A 35 5.99 10.70 5.97
CA ARG A 35 6.17 12.10 5.57
C ARG A 35 7.63 12.50 5.40
N SER A 36 8.53 11.86 6.14
CA SER A 36 9.97 12.13 6.07
C SER A 36 10.68 11.31 5.00
N ALA A 37 10.00 10.37 4.36
CA ALA A 37 10.60 9.51 3.36
C ALA A 37 11.05 10.31 2.13
N ALA A 38 12.16 9.89 1.52
CA ALA A 38 12.66 10.53 0.30
C ALA A 38 11.72 10.28 -0.89
N GLN A 39 11.09 9.11 -0.93
CA GLN A 39 10.11 8.74 -1.94
C GLN A 39 9.05 7.84 -1.35
N VAL A 40 7.81 8.06 -1.75
CA VAL A 40 6.67 7.24 -1.39
C VAL A 40 6.01 6.75 -2.68
N VAL A 41 5.77 5.46 -2.77
CA VAL A 41 5.24 4.83 -3.99
C VAL A 41 3.94 4.11 -3.65
N SER A 42 2.98 4.20 -4.52
CA SER A 42 1.77 3.37 -4.48
C SER A 42 1.34 3.07 -5.92
N THR A 43 0.16 2.51 -6.11
CA THR A 43 -0.35 2.18 -7.44
C THR A 43 -1.79 2.67 -7.61
N GLU A 44 -2.23 2.77 -8.87
CA GLU A 44 -3.64 3.06 -9.16
C GLU A 44 -4.57 2.01 -8.56
N ALA A 45 -4.15 0.75 -8.54
CA ALA A 45 -4.95 -0.33 -7.94
C ALA A 45 -5.18 -0.08 -6.44
N ILE A 46 -4.13 0.34 -5.72
CA ILE A 46 -4.22 0.70 -4.29
C ILE A 46 -5.15 1.90 -4.10
N ILE A 47 -5.04 2.91 -4.94
CA ILE A 47 -5.90 4.11 -4.88
C ILE A 47 -7.37 3.72 -5.02
N ILE A 48 -7.69 2.88 -6.01
CA ILE A 48 -9.06 2.45 -6.26
C ILE A 48 -9.58 1.61 -5.09
N GLU A 49 -8.81 0.64 -4.62
CA GLU A 49 -9.19 -0.21 -3.50
C GLU A 49 -9.40 0.60 -2.22
N THR A 50 -8.52 1.55 -1.96
CA THR A 50 -8.61 2.44 -0.80
C THR A 50 -9.89 3.27 -0.82
N CYS A 51 -10.18 3.90 -1.94
CA CYS A 51 -11.38 4.74 -2.07
C CYS A 51 -12.65 3.89 -1.97
N ASN A 52 -12.66 2.69 -2.55
CA ASN A 52 -13.79 1.76 -2.43
C ASN A 52 -14.00 1.37 -0.97
N GLY A 53 -12.93 1.03 -0.25
CA GLY A 53 -13.01 0.62 1.15
C GLY A 53 -13.42 1.75 2.10
N LEU A 54 -13.06 2.99 1.79
CA LEU A 54 -13.37 4.17 2.61
C LEU A 54 -14.67 4.88 2.22
N ALA A 55 -15.35 4.42 1.18
CA ALA A 55 -16.53 5.11 0.66
C ALA A 55 -17.62 5.32 1.72
N LYS A 56 -17.75 4.39 2.67
CA LYS A 56 -18.73 4.49 3.77
C LYS A 56 -18.17 5.19 5.00
N TYR A 57 -16.86 5.16 5.18
CA TYR A 57 -16.24 5.60 6.44
C TYR A 57 -15.67 7.00 6.38
N ASN A 58 -15.04 7.37 5.27
CA ASN A 58 -14.39 8.66 5.12
C ASN A 58 -14.15 9.00 3.65
N ARG A 59 -15.22 9.17 2.91
CA ARG A 59 -15.15 9.47 1.48
C ARG A 59 -14.37 10.76 1.20
N ALA A 60 -14.64 11.82 1.96
CA ALA A 60 -13.97 13.09 1.79
C ALA A 60 -12.47 13.00 2.10
N GLY A 61 -12.11 12.29 3.16
CA GLY A 61 -10.70 12.08 3.53
C GLY A 61 -9.96 11.27 2.50
N ALA A 62 -10.59 10.21 1.95
CA ALA A 62 -9.98 9.41 0.89
C ALA A 62 -9.69 10.26 -0.35
N SER A 63 -10.66 11.05 -0.80
CA SER A 63 -10.49 11.92 -1.94
C SER A 63 -9.38 12.95 -1.73
N ALA A 64 -9.36 13.59 -0.56
CA ALA A 64 -8.34 14.58 -0.22
C ALA A 64 -6.95 13.95 -0.17
N PHE A 65 -6.84 12.75 0.41
CA PHE A 65 -5.57 12.03 0.50
C PHE A 65 -5.01 11.72 -0.89
N VAL A 66 -5.84 11.19 -1.79
CA VAL A 66 -5.42 10.86 -3.15
C VAL A 66 -4.94 12.11 -3.90
N ARG A 67 -5.69 13.21 -3.81
CA ARG A 67 -5.29 14.47 -4.45
C ARG A 67 -3.96 14.98 -3.90
N ALA A 68 -3.75 14.87 -2.58
CA ALA A 68 -2.51 15.27 -1.95
C ALA A 68 -1.33 14.41 -2.42
N CYS A 69 -1.54 13.11 -2.60
CA CYS A 69 -0.49 12.21 -3.13
C CYS A 69 -0.05 12.63 -4.54
N TYR A 70 -1.00 12.92 -5.41
CA TYR A 70 -0.68 13.36 -6.77
C TYR A 70 -0.02 14.75 -6.81
N ALA A 71 -0.29 15.60 -5.82
CA ALA A 71 0.29 16.93 -5.76
C ALA A 71 1.69 16.96 -5.16
N ASP A 72 2.10 15.91 -4.45
CA ASP A 72 3.40 15.86 -3.77
C ASP A 72 4.45 15.23 -4.70
N PRO A 73 5.53 15.96 -5.04
CA PRO A 73 6.55 15.43 -5.96
C PRO A 73 7.30 14.22 -5.42
N ARG A 74 7.26 13.94 -4.11
CA ARG A 74 7.87 12.76 -3.53
C ARG A 74 7.03 11.50 -3.74
N PHE A 75 5.75 11.66 -4.10
CA PHE A 75 4.85 10.53 -4.29
C PHE A 75 4.84 10.13 -5.76
N GLU A 76 4.94 8.83 -5.98
CA GLU A 76 4.76 8.24 -7.30
C GLU A 76 3.59 7.27 -7.23
N ILE A 77 2.52 7.55 -7.98
CA ILE A 77 1.39 6.65 -8.15
C ILE A 77 1.58 5.94 -9.49
N VAL A 78 1.95 4.67 -9.44
CA VAL A 78 2.26 3.89 -10.64
C VAL A 78 0.97 3.50 -11.35
N PRO A 79 0.80 3.86 -12.62
CA PRO A 79 -0.37 3.42 -13.39
C PRO A 79 -0.36 1.91 -13.60
N VAL A 80 -1.54 1.30 -13.61
CA VAL A 80 -1.68 -0.12 -13.92
C VAL A 80 -1.74 -0.26 -15.44
N SER A 81 -0.57 -0.39 -16.05
CA SER A 81 -0.45 -0.64 -17.48
C SER A 81 -0.82 -2.09 -17.79
N ARG A 82 -1.07 -2.38 -19.07
CA ARG A 82 -1.29 -3.77 -19.50
C ARG A 82 -0.10 -4.65 -19.18
N ARG A 83 1.11 -4.14 -19.38
CA ARG A 83 2.35 -4.87 -19.06
C ARG A 83 2.40 -5.23 -17.57
N LEU A 84 2.12 -4.26 -16.69
CA LEU A 84 2.13 -4.49 -15.24
C LEU A 84 1.05 -5.48 -14.84
N LEU A 85 -0.14 -5.35 -15.41
CA LEU A 85 -1.25 -6.26 -15.15
C LEU A 85 -0.88 -7.69 -15.56
N ASP A 86 -0.25 -7.87 -16.72
CA ASP A 86 0.16 -9.20 -17.21
C ASP A 86 1.19 -9.83 -16.26
N VAL A 87 2.17 -9.06 -15.79
CA VAL A 87 3.16 -9.54 -14.82
C VAL A 87 2.47 -9.98 -13.52
N ALA A 88 1.55 -9.15 -13.02
CA ALA A 88 0.83 -9.46 -11.80
C ALA A 88 -0.08 -10.68 -11.93
N LEU A 89 -0.74 -10.84 -13.09
CA LEU A 89 -1.57 -12.02 -13.38
C LEU A 89 -0.77 -13.31 -13.37
N GLU A 90 0.47 -13.28 -13.89
CA GLU A 90 1.36 -14.43 -13.86
C GLU A 90 1.65 -14.85 -12.42
N HIS A 91 2.01 -13.90 -11.55
CA HIS A 91 2.22 -14.16 -10.14
C HIS A 91 0.95 -14.65 -9.45
N PHE A 92 -0.17 -14.04 -9.76
CA PHE A 92 -1.46 -14.41 -9.19
C PHE A 92 -1.83 -15.85 -9.55
N SER A 93 -1.64 -16.24 -10.80
CA SER A 93 -1.92 -17.60 -11.27
C SER A 93 -1.00 -18.64 -10.63
N ASN A 94 0.27 -18.29 -10.43
CA ASN A 94 1.27 -19.22 -9.92
C ASN A 94 1.29 -19.34 -8.38
N ALA A 95 0.60 -18.46 -7.68
CA ALA A 95 0.57 -18.44 -6.21
C ALA A 95 -0.71 -19.10 -5.67
N ALA A 96 -1.09 -20.26 -6.20
CA ALA A 96 -2.33 -20.96 -5.83
C ALA A 96 -2.36 -21.38 -4.34
N ASP A 97 -1.20 -21.50 -3.71
CA ASP A 97 -1.05 -21.81 -2.29
C ASP A 97 -1.14 -20.60 -1.38
N LYS A 98 -1.31 -19.41 -1.94
CA LYS A 98 -1.40 -18.13 -1.21
C LYS A 98 -2.79 -17.54 -1.36
N GLU A 99 -3.14 -16.66 -0.41
CA GLU A 99 -4.39 -15.90 -0.46
C GLU A 99 -4.18 -14.51 -1.07
N TRP A 100 -3.10 -14.31 -1.81
CA TRP A 100 -2.80 -13.02 -2.42
C TRP A 100 -3.86 -12.65 -3.46
N GLY A 101 -4.43 -11.47 -3.32
CA GLY A 101 -5.28 -10.90 -4.36
C GLY A 101 -4.46 -10.30 -5.49
N LEU A 102 -5.13 -9.93 -6.57
CA LEU A 102 -4.45 -9.34 -7.72
C LEU A 102 -3.82 -7.98 -7.36
N THR A 103 -4.46 -7.20 -6.50
CA THR A 103 -3.90 -5.92 -6.02
C THR A 103 -2.58 -6.16 -5.29
N ASP A 104 -2.49 -7.20 -4.46
CA ASP A 104 -1.24 -7.57 -3.80
C ASP A 104 -0.15 -7.89 -4.83
N CYS A 105 -0.49 -8.68 -5.84
CA CYS A 105 0.46 -9.09 -6.88
C CYS A 105 0.95 -7.89 -7.70
N ILE A 106 0.09 -6.91 -7.96
CA ILE A 106 0.47 -5.65 -8.59
C ILE A 106 1.47 -4.90 -7.71
N SER A 107 1.18 -4.80 -6.42
CA SER A 107 2.07 -4.13 -5.45
C SER A 107 3.44 -4.80 -5.41
N PHE A 108 3.47 -6.13 -5.33
CA PHE A 108 4.73 -6.88 -5.29
C PHE A 108 5.54 -6.70 -6.56
N ALA A 109 4.90 -6.70 -7.73
CA ALA A 109 5.57 -6.47 -9.01
C ALA A 109 6.22 -5.08 -9.05
N VAL A 110 5.49 -4.05 -8.64
CA VAL A 110 6.02 -2.68 -8.59
C VAL A 110 7.18 -2.58 -7.62
N MET A 111 7.03 -3.15 -6.42
CA MET A 111 8.11 -3.10 -5.43
C MET A 111 9.38 -3.76 -5.93
N ARG A 112 9.26 -4.92 -6.59
CA ARG A 112 10.42 -5.61 -7.17
C ARG A 112 11.07 -4.82 -8.28
N GLU A 113 10.28 -4.29 -9.20
CA GLU A 113 10.79 -3.50 -10.32
C GLU A 113 11.52 -2.25 -9.88
N LEU A 114 11.05 -1.60 -8.82
CA LEU A 114 11.65 -0.36 -8.30
C LEU A 114 12.70 -0.60 -7.21
N GLY A 115 12.93 -1.85 -6.83
CA GLY A 115 13.87 -2.18 -5.76
C GLY A 115 13.44 -1.69 -4.39
N LEU A 116 12.12 -1.67 -4.11
CA LEU A 116 11.57 -1.26 -2.82
C LEU A 116 11.51 -2.46 -1.88
N HIS A 117 11.86 -2.23 -0.62
CA HIS A 117 11.86 -3.27 0.41
C HIS A 117 10.87 -2.99 1.55
N LEU A 118 10.56 -1.71 1.79
CA LEU A 118 9.75 -1.28 2.92
C LEU A 118 8.33 -1.00 2.47
N ALA A 119 7.35 -1.59 3.17
CA ALA A 119 5.94 -1.35 2.91
C ALA A 119 5.24 -0.85 4.17
N ALA A 120 4.51 0.26 4.05
CA ALA A 120 3.63 0.73 5.09
C ALA A 120 2.35 -0.10 5.06
N THR A 121 2.38 -1.20 5.78
CA THR A 121 1.30 -2.17 5.86
C THR A 121 1.45 -3.02 7.11
N GLY A 122 0.35 -3.58 7.60
CA GLY A 122 0.33 -4.65 8.57
C GLY A 122 -0.12 -5.97 7.98
N ASP A 123 -0.39 -5.99 6.69
CA ASP A 123 -0.84 -7.20 6.00
C ASP A 123 0.32 -8.19 5.85
N HIS A 124 0.12 -9.40 6.39
CA HIS A 124 1.14 -10.45 6.38
C HIS A 124 1.52 -10.94 4.96
N HIS A 125 0.69 -10.66 3.95
CA HIS A 125 0.99 -11.02 2.57
C HIS A 125 2.30 -10.42 2.08
N PHE A 126 2.62 -9.19 2.50
CA PHE A 126 3.89 -8.54 2.13
C PHE A 126 5.10 -9.27 2.69
N ARG A 127 5.02 -9.75 3.95
CA ARG A 127 6.11 -10.56 4.53
C ARG A 127 6.27 -11.89 3.81
N GLN A 128 5.16 -12.53 3.46
CA GLN A 128 5.21 -13.77 2.68
C GLN A 128 5.91 -13.57 1.34
N ALA A 129 5.76 -12.39 0.74
CA ALA A 129 6.40 -12.05 -0.53
C ALA A 129 7.85 -11.59 -0.39
N GLY A 130 8.38 -11.51 0.84
CA GLY A 130 9.78 -11.17 1.11
C GLY A 130 10.04 -9.70 1.41
N PHE A 131 9.00 -8.90 1.65
CA PHE A 131 9.15 -7.48 1.98
C PHE A 131 9.09 -7.24 3.48
N VAL A 132 9.56 -6.07 3.91
CA VAL A 132 9.51 -5.64 5.30
C VAL A 132 8.24 -4.83 5.53
N SER A 133 7.38 -5.30 6.43
CA SER A 133 6.20 -4.56 6.87
C SER A 133 6.58 -3.62 8.01
N LEU A 134 6.20 -2.36 7.88
CA LEU A 134 6.51 -1.34 8.90
C LEU A 134 5.55 -1.34 10.07
N LEU A 135 4.49 -2.13 10.00
CA LEU A 135 3.52 -2.31 11.07
C LEU A 135 3.42 -3.79 11.41
N ASP A 136 3.25 -4.08 12.71
CA ASP A 136 3.00 -5.45 13.18
C ASP A 136 1.51 -5.61 13.44
N ALA A 137 0.89 -6.55 12.72
CA ALA A 137 -0.49 -6.94 12.94
C ALA A 137 -0.58 -8.46 12.81
N PRO A 138 -1.30 -9.15 13.72
CA PRO A 138 -1.51 -10.59 13.58
C PRO A 138 -2.27 -10.88 12.28
N PRO A 139 -1.98 -12.00 11.59
CA PRO A 139 -2.64 -12.34 10.32
C PRO A 139 -4.16 -12.38 10.41
N GLU A 140 -4.71 -12.78 11.54
CA GLU A 140 -6.15 -12.90 11.79
C GLU A 140 -6.84 -11.58 12.16
N SER A 141 -6.10 -10.48 12.21
CA SER A 141 -6.61 -9.19 12.68
C SER A 141 -7.51 -8.49 11.68
N ARG A 142 -7.57 -8.98 10.45
CA ARG A 142 -8.30 -8.30 9.38
C ARG A 142 -9.15 -9.23 8.54
#